data_5d7e44603314025855c575d912a5e06d
#
_entry.id   5d7e44603314025855c575d912a5e06d
#
_cell.length_a   1.000
_cell.length_b   1.000
_cell.length_c   1.000
_cell.angle_alpha   90.00
_cell.angle_beta   90.00
_cell.angle_gamma   90.00
#
_symmetry.space_group_name_H-M   'P 1'
#
loop_
_entity.id
_entity.type
_entity.pdbx_description
1 polymer ?
#
loop_
_entity_poly.entity_id
_entity_poly.type
_entity_poly.pdbx_seq_one_letter_code
_entity_poly.pdbx_strand_id
1 'polypeptide(L)'
;QNLSSTDRKNVSGKGRENAGVIGVISDDLAGIGTARVIALIAVAVIPFLIYLWSNSQAVYEYSGAVNVPLFTAFRQDPKFFIKFLLKSFASMVFGVELIDRSFAGIPGKVWCAVGVIVLFAYFFALWMNFYYRIEEQTILPLMLLAGGGMNHLMVLVSRYIFMPNDKYGMSSRYALQYQIGVIG
;
A
#
# COMPACT_ATOMS: atom_id res chain seq x y z
N GLN A 1 37.28 -57.90 -7.28
CA GLN A 1 36.80 -57.10 -6.14
C GLN A 1 36.16 -55.84 -6.70
N ASN A 2 34.81 -55.83 -6.55
CA ASN A 2 33.95 -54.70 -6.97
C ASN A 2 34.08 -53.54 -5.99
N LEU A 3 34.42 -52.35 -6.48
CA LEU A 3 34.27 -51.09 -5.77
C LEU A 3 33.13 -50.26 -6.42
N SER A 4 32.09 -50.29 -5.73
CA SER A 4 30.94 -49.46 -5.52
C SER A 4 30.91 -48.07 -6.23
N SER A 5 29.98 -47.98 -7.13
CA SER A 5 29.52 -46.77 -7.82
C SER A 5 28.52 -45.95 -6.95
N THR A 6 28.98 -45.31 -5.90
CA THR A 6 28.06 -44.50 -5.03
C THR A 6 28.68 -43.16 -4.69
N ASP A 7 29.03 -42.32 -5.70
CA ASP A 7 29.52 -40.98 -5.43
C ASP A 7 29.29 -40.00 -6.58
N ARG A 8 28.09 -39.95 -7.16
CA ARG A 8 27.73 -38.92 -8.15
C ARG A 8 26.28 -38.46 -7.96
N LYS A 9 25.90 -38.00 -6.76
CA LYS A 9 24.62 -37.31 -6.56
C LYS A 9 24.70 -36.22 -5.50
N ASN A 10 25.71 -35.38 -5.54
CA ASN A 10 25.77 -34.27 -4.60
C ASN A 10 26.41 -32.98 -5.14
N VAL A 11 26.13 -32.60 -6.39
CA VAL A 11 26.59 -31.31 -6.94
C VAL A 11 25.47 -30.65 -7.76
N SER A 12 24.25 -30.58 -7.24
CA SER A 12 23.18 -29.80 -7.90
C SER A 12 22.35 -28.93 -6.94
N GLY A 13 22.85 -28.70 -5.75
CA GLY A 13 22.09 -27.96 -4.72
C GLY A 13 22.55 -26.52 -4.44
N LYS A 14 23.58 -26.03 -5.08
CA LYS A 14 24.26 -24.79 -4.63
C LYS A 14 24.10 -23.56 -5.52
N GLY A 15 23.15 -23.57 -6.46
CA GLY A 15 22.93 -22.47 -7.42
C GLY A 15 21.68 -21.62 -7.20
N ARG A 16 20.88 -21.91 -6.17
CA ARG A 16 19.57 -21.25 -6.02
C ARG A 16 19.46 -20.28 -4.84
N GLU A 17 20.53 -20.06 -4.13
CA GLU A 17 20.51 -19.33 -2.84
C GLU A 17 20.55 -17.79 -2.95
N ASN A 18 20.73 -17.21 -4.13
CA ASN A 18 20.89 -15.76 -4.27
C ASN A 18 19.95 -15.08 -5.29
N ALA A 19 18.86 -15.71 -5.65
CA ALA A 19 17.84 -15.02 -6.45
C ALA A 19 16.94 -14.22 -5.52
N GLY A 20 17.29 -12.97 -5.24
CA GLY A 20 16.41 -12.03 -4.54
C GLY A 20 15.08 -11.83 -5.27
N VAL A 21 14.13 -11.11 -4.66
CA VAL A 21 12.78 -10.84 -5.19
C VAL A 21 12.76 -10.57 -6.70
N ILE A 22 13.76 -9.82 -7.19
CA ILE A 22 13.91 -9.51 -8.62
C ILE A 22 14.20 -10.78 -9.42
N GLY A 23 14.96 -11.73 -8.88
CA GLY A 23 15.27 -13.00 -9.54
C GLY A 23 14.05 -13.91 -9.63
N VAL A 24 13.26 -14.03 -8.55
CA VAL A 24 12.02 -14.86 -8.53
C VAL A 24 11.00 -14.25 -9.49
N ILE A 25 10.81 -12.93 -9.45
CA ILE A 25 9.92 -12.24 -10.39
C ILE A 25 10.41 -12.40 -11.83
N SER A 26 11.71 -12.33 -12.09
CA SER A 26 12.25 -12.47 -13.45
C SER A 26 12.10 -13.89 -13.99
N ASP A 27 12.24 -14.93 -13.17
CA ASP A 27 12.07 -16.31 -13.58
C ASP A 27 10.59 -16.65 -13.85
N ASP A 28 9.69 -16.18 -13.02
CA ASP A 28 8.24 -16.29 -13.25
C ASP A 28 7.80 -15.47 -14.48
N LEU A 29 8.36 -14.29 -14.69
CA LEU A 29 8.11 -13.47 -15.87
C LEU A 29 8.72 -14.06 -17.15
N ALA A 30 9.86 -14.73 -17.08
CA ALA A 30 10.46 -15.41 -18.23
C ALA A 30 9.59 -16.57 -18.74
N GLY A 31 8.86 -17.25 -17.82
CA GLY A 31 7.87 -18.29 -18.17
C GLY A 31 6.59 -17.76 -18.83
N ILE A 32 6.25 -16.50 -18.63
CA ILE A 32 4.98 -15.89 -19.10
C ILE A 32 5.20 -15.12 -20.40
N GLY A 33 6.14 -15.21 -21.14
CA GLY A 33 6.37 -14.48 -22.41
C GLY A 33 6.11 -12.96 -22.34
N THR A 34 7.03 -12.15 -22.83
CA THR A 34 7.03 -10.68 -22.70
C THR A 34 5.67 -10.01 -23.06
N ALA A 35 4.98 -10.54 -24.07
CA ALA A 35 3.68 -10.00 -24.49
C ALA A 35 2.58 -10.12 -23.43
N ARG A 36 2.56 -11.21 -22.66
CA ARG A 36 1.59 -11.40 -21.57
C ARG A 36 1.89 -10.50 -20.39
N VAL A 37 3.16 -10.29 -20.06
CA VAL A 37 3.58 -9.33 -19.02
C VAL A 37 3.15 -7.92 -19.38
N ILE A 38 3.40 -7.49 -20.62
CA ILE A 38 2.97 -6.17 -21.11
C ILE A 38 1.44 -6.06 -21.04
N ALA A 39 0.70 -7.09 -21.44
CA ALA A 39 -0.76 -7.09 -21.37
C ALA A 39 -1.27 -6.98 -19.92
N LEU A 40 -0.68 -7.69 -18.96
CA LEU A 40 -1.04 -7.60 -17.55
C LEU A 40 -0.76 -6.21 -16.97
N ILE A 41 0.39 -5.64 -17.28
CA ILE A 41 0.73 -4.27 -16.89
C ILE A 41 -0.26 -3.28 -17.50
N ALA A 42 -0.57 -3.42 -18.78
CA ALA A 42 -1.51 -2.54 -19.46
C ALA A 42 -2.92 -2.61 -18.84
N VAL A 43 -3.44 -3.82 -18.57
CA VAL A 43 -4.74 -4.03 -17.91
C VAL A 43 -4.77 -3.40 -16.51
N ALA A 44 -3.68 -3.40 -15.77
CA ALA A 44 -3.62 -2.78 -14.45
C ALA A 44 -3.45 -1.24 -14.52
N VAL A 45 -2.59 -0.76 -15.41
CA VAL A 45 -2.17 0.66 -15.47
C VAL A 45 -3.17 1.51 -16.25
N ILE A 46 -3.73 1.02 -17.36
CA ILE A 46 -4.63 1.82 -18.21
C ILE A 46 -5.88 2.29 -17.44
N PRO A 47 -6.64 1.42 -16.73
CA PRO A 47 -7.80 1.87 -15.96
C PRO A 47 -7.42 2.89 -14.88
N PHE A 48 -6.26 2.71 -14.25
CA PHE A 48 -5.77 3.64 -13.24
C PHE A 48 -5.45 5.02 -13.86
N LEU A 49 -4.80 5.07 -15.01
CA LEU A 49 -4.52 6.33 -15.71
C LEU A 49 -5.81 7.01 -16.18
N ILE A 50 -6.76 6.23 -16.71
CA ILE A 50 -8.09 6.75 -17.10
C ILE A 50 -8.80 7.34 -15.89
N TYR A 51 -8.75 6.64 -14.74
CA TYR A 51 -9.33 7.15 -13.49
C TYR A 51 -8.67 8.47 -13.06
N LEU A 52 -7.35 8.55 -13.05
CA LEU A 52 -6.64 9.78 -12.68
C LEU A 52 -6.97 10.92 -13.63
N TRP A 53 -7.01 10.65 -14.94
CA TRP A 53 -7.36 11.64 -15.94
C TRP A 53 -8.81 12.09 -15.79
N SER A 54 -9.76 11.17 -15.66
CA SER A 54 -11.17 11.49 -15.41
C SER A 54 -11.35 12.30 -14.13
N ASN A 55 -10.68 11.89 -13.04
CA ASN A 55 -10.73 12.60 -11.77
C ASN A 55 -10.13 14.01 -11.84
N SER A 56 -9.13 14.23 -12.71
CA SER A 56 -8.53 15.54 -12.90
C SER A 56 -9.43 16.54 -13.65
N GLN A 57 -10.39 16.02 -14.44
CA GLN A 57 -11.38 16.82 -15.18
C GLN A 57 -12.69 17.00 -14.38
N ALA A 58 -12.85 16.27 -13.28
CA ALA A 58 -14.08 16.33 -12.51
C ALA A 58 -14.21 17.68 -11.80
N VAL A 59 -15.32 18.35 -12.03
CA VAL A 59 -15.74 19.52 -11.26
C VAL A 59 -16.74 19.06 -10.21
N TYR A 60 -16.41 19.26 -8.95
CA TYR A 60 -17.24 18.81 -7.84
C TYR A 60 -18.18 19.96 -7.43
N GLU A 61 -19.48 19.74 -7.59
CA GLU A 61 -20.52 20.71 -7.23
C GLU A 61 -20.88 20.67 -5.73
N TYR A 62 -20.13 19.90 -4.93
CA TYR A 62 -20.37 19.86 -3.48
C TYR A 62 -20.05 21.21 -2.85
N SER A 63 -20.96 21.67 -2.01
CA SER A 63 -20.72 22.84 -1.16
C SER A 63 -19.46 22.66 -0.32
N GLY A 64 -18.44 23.48 -0.57
CA GLY A 64 -17.14 23.43 0.11
C GLY A 64 -16.09 22.50 -0.52
N ALA A 65 -16.36 21.89 -1.68
CA ALA A 65 -15.34 21.15 -2.41
C ALA A 65 -14.27 22.09 -2.99
N VAL A 66 -13.01 21.67 -2.86
CA VAL A 66 -11.86 22.38 -3.42
C VAL A 66 -11.62 21.91 -4.85
N ASN A 67 -11.95 22.76 -5.83
CA ASN A 67 -11.79 22.47 -7.25
C ASN A 67 -10.43 23.00 -7.77
N VAL A 68 -9.33 22.45 -7.20
CA VAL A 68 -7.98 22.75 -7.64
C VAL A 68 -7.22 21.45 -7.91
N PRO A 69 -6.24 21.45 -8.84
CA PRO A 69 -5.41 20.29 -9.10
C PRO A 69 -4.69 19.81 -7.83
N LEU A 70 -4.51 18.50 -7.70
CA LEU A 70 -3.88 17.85 -6.53
C LEU A 70 -2.54 18.51 -6.13
N PHE A 71 -1.69 18.81 -7.10
CA PHE A 71 -0.39 19.44 -6.86
C PHE A 71 -0.53 20.86 -6.27
N THR A 72 -1.53 21.60 -6.73
CA THR A 72 -1.82 22.95 -6.21
C THR A 72 -2.35 22.85 -4.79
N ALA A 73 -3.28 21.93 -4.53
CA ALA A 73 -3.80 21.66 -3.20
C ALA A 73 -2.68 21.25 -2.22
N PHE A 74 -1.77 20.37 -2.65
CA PHE A 74 -0.62 19.97 -1.84
C PHE A 74 0.30 21.15 -1.48
N ARG A 75 0.53 22.08 -2.41
CA ARG A 75 1.32 23.27 -2.14
C ARG A 75 0.63 24.27 -1.22
N GLN A 76 -0.70 24.34 -1.28
CA GLN A 76 -1.50 25.24 -0.44
C GLN A 76 -1.53 24.79 1.03
N ASP A 77 -1.77 23.50 1.28
CA ASP A 77 -1.80 22.95 2.64
C ASP A 77 -1.17 21.55 2.71
N PRO A 78 0.15 21.45 2.75
CA PRO A 78 0.85 20.16 2.90
C PRO A 78 0.53 19.49 4.25
N LYS A 79 0.17 20.28 5.28
CA LYS A 79 -0.17 19.75 6.61
C LYS A 79 -1.46 18.94 6.57
N PHE A 80 -2.41 19.31 5.73
CA PHE A 80 -3.63 18.53 5.52
C PHE A 80 -3.30 17.10 5.07
N PHE A 81 -2.45 16.94 4.06
CA PHE A 81 -2.08 15.64 3.50
C PHE A 81 -1.41 14.75 4.53
N ILE A 82 -0.50 15.31 5.31
CA ILE A 82 0.18 14.57 6.41
C ILE A 82 -0.83 14.14 7.47
N LYS A 83 -1.69 15.05 7.94
CA LYS A 83 -2.70 14.73 8.94
C LYS A 83 -3.70 13.70 8.44
N PHE A 84 -4.15 13.83 7.20
CA PHE A 84 -5.06 12.88 6.56
C PHE A 84 -4.44 11.49 6.53
N LEU A 85 -3.18 11.38 6.05
CA LEU A 85 -2.46 10.12 5.97
C LEU A 85 -2.28 9.48 7.36
N LEU A 86 -1.82 10.23 8.35
CA LEU A 86 -1.65 9.73 9.71
C LEU A 86 -2.97 9.24 10.31
N LYS A 87 -4.07 9.99 10.11
CA LYS A 87 -5.39 9.57 10.58
C LYS A 87 -5.89 8.32 9.85
N SER A 88 -5.60 8.15 8.56
CA SER A 88 -5.95 6.94 7.84
C SER A 88 -5.19 5.71 8.35
N PHE A 89 -3.91 5.85 8.70
CA PHE A 89 -3.15 4.78 9.36
C PHE A 89 -3.69 4.46 10.76
N ALA A 90 -4.12 5.46 11.54
CA ALA A 90 -4.80 5.19 12.81
C ALA A 90 -6.09 4.39 12.59
N SER A 91 -6.85 4.71 11.54
CA SER A 91 -8.10 4.01 11.19
C SER A 91 -7.89 2.59 10.67
N MET A 92 -6.69 2.25 10.22
CA MET A 92 -6.33 0.90 9.80
C MET A 92 -6.48 -0.13 10.93
N VAL A 93 -6.11 0.26 12.15
CA VAL A 93 -6.13 -0.64 13.32
C VAL A 93 -7.36 -0.41 14.19
N PHE A 94 -7.77 0.85 14.35
CA PHE A 94 -8.88 1.23 15.21
C PHE A 94 -10.05 1.75 14.38
N GLY A 95 -11.26 1.45 14.79
CA GLY A 95 -12.47 2.08 14.25
C GLY A 95 -12.58 3.55 14.69
N VAL A 96 -11.64 4.39 14.25
CA VAL A 96 -11.43 5.75 14.76
C VAL A 96 -12.69 6.60 14.62
N GLU A 97 -13.45 6.46 13.54
CA GLU A 97 -14.69 7.21 13.34
C GLU A 97 -15.72 6.87 14.43
N LEU A 98 -15.86 5.58 14.77
CA LEU A 98 -16.77 5.13 15.83
C LEU A 98 -16.34 5.67 17.19
N ILE A 99 -15.04 5.59 17.49
CA ILE A 99 -14.48 6.06 18.75
C ILE A 99 -14.59 7.58 18.85
N ASP A 100 -14.30 8.34 17.79
CA ASP A 100 -14.40 9.80 17.76
C ASP A 100 -15.86 10.26 17.98
N ARG A 101 -16.84 9.49 17.48
CA ARG A 101 -18.27 9.73 17.73
C ARG A 101 -18.70 9.38 19.14
N SER A 102 -18.17 8.28 19.70
CA SER A 102 -18.55 7.78 21.03
C SER A 102 -17.92 8.58 22.16
N PHE A 103 -16.70 9.04 21.95
CA PHE A 103 -15.93 9.85 22.90
C PHE A 103 -15.71 11.26 22.33
N ALA A 104 -16.80 12.02 22.22
CA ALA A 104 -16.75 13.39 21.72
C ALA A 104 -15.75 14.22 22.52
N GLY A 105 -14.71 14.74 21.85
CA GLY A 105 -13.70 15.59 22.48
C GLY A 105 -12.26 15.08 22.40
N ILE A 106 -12.00 13.92 21.78
CA ILE A 106 -10.62 13.48 21.54
C ILE A 106 -9.95 14.44 20.55
N PRO A 107 -8.87 15.12 20.94
CA PRO A 107 -8.15 16.01 20.03
C PRO A 107 -7.64 15.26 18.80
N GLY A 108 -7.81 15.83 17.61
CA GLY A 108 -7.30 15.22 16.36
C GLY A 108 -5.79 14.94 16.36
N LYS A 109 -5.02 15.62 17.22
CA LYS A 109 -3.60 15.36 17.44
C LYS A 109 -3.34 13.96 18.03
N VAL A 110 -4.24 13.44 18.85
CA VAL A 110 -4.14 12.08 19.43
C VAL A 110 -4.20 11.05 18.30
N TRP A 111 -5.13 11.20 17.38
CA TRP A 111 -5.24 10.32 16.21
C TRP A 111 -4.03 10.39 15.29
N CYS A 112 -3.44 11.58 15.13
CA CYS A 112 -2.18 11.71 14.40
C CYS A 112 -1.03 10.96 15.11
N ALA A 113 -0.95 11.05 16.44
CA ALA A 113 0.07 10.33 17.21
C ALA A 113 -0.10 8.80 17.10
N VAL A 114 -1.33 8.31 17.21
CA VAL A 114 -1.65 6.89 16.97
C VAL A 114 -1.26 6.49 15.55
N GLY A 115 -1.58 7.32 14.56
CA GLY A 115 -1.22 7.08 13.16
C GLY A 115 0.29 6.99 12.93
N VAL A 116 1.08 7.80 13.64
CA VAL A 116 2.55 7.71 13.60
C VAL A 116 3.02 6.34 14.09
N ILE A 117 2.48 5.87 15.22
CA ILE A 117 2.85 4.56 15.80
C ILE A 117 2.50 3.44 14.80
N VAL A 118 1.30 3.47 14.24
CA VAL A 118 0.85 2.47 13.24
C VAL A 118 1.70 2.52 11.98
N LEU A 119 2.04 3.71 11.51
CA LEU A 119 2.92 3.89 10.35
C LEU A 119 4.32 3.31 10.59
N PHE A 120 4.90 3.52 11.77
CA PHE A 120 6.16 2.89 12.15
C PHE A 120 6.06 1.37 12.19
N ALA A 121 4.99 0.82 12.79
CA ALA A 121 4.74 -0.62 12.79
C ALA A 121 4.62 -1.18 11.36
N TYR A 122 3.97 -0.43 10.47
CA TYR A 122 3.83 -0.78 9.07
C TYR A 122 5.18 -0.83 8.34
N PHE A 123 6.02 0.18 8.49
CA PHE A 123 7.36 0.18 7.92
C PHE A 123 8.26 -0.89 8.56
N PHE A 124 8.08 -1.15 9.84
CA PHE A 124 8.77 -2.25 10.51
C PHE A 124 8.37 -3.60 9.93
N ALA A 125 7.08 -3.84 9.66
CA ALA A 125 6.61 -5.06 9.00
C ALA A 125 7.20 -5.22 7.60
N LEU A 126 7.24 -4.14 6.80
CA LEU A 126 7.92 -4.12 5.50
C LEU A 126 9.40 -4.48 5.63
N TRP A 127 10.09 -3.85 6.59
CA TRP A 127 11.51 -4.12 6.83
C TRP A 127 11.75 -5.57 7.24
N MET A 128 10.92 -6.12 8.14
CA MET A 128 11.01 -7.53 8.56
C MET A 128 10.79 -8.49 7.40
N ASN A 129 9.88 -8.17 6.47
CA ASN A 129 9.64 -8.97 5.27
C ASN A 129 10.92 -9.15 4.47
N PHE A 130 11.65 -8.05 4.23
CA PHE A 130 12.95 -8.08 3.53
C PHE A 130 14.09 -8.65 4.38
N TYR A 131 14.12 -8.36 5.69
CA TYR A 131 15.18 -8.83 6.57
C TYR A 131 15.19 -10.37 6.70
N TYR A 132 14.01 -10.99 6.84
CA TYR A 132 13.87 -12.43 6.91
C TYR A 132 13.68 -13.11 5.56
N ARG A 133 13.77 -12.36 4.47
CA ARG A 133 13.60 -12.85 3.10
C ARG A 133 12.31 -13.66 2.93
N ILE A 134 11.23 -13.19 3.54
CA ILE A 134 9.92 -13.84 3.46
C ILE A 134 9.45 -13.86 2.00
N GLU A 135 9.78 -12.81 1.24
CA GLU A 135 9.46 -12.67 -0.17
C GLU A 135 10.07 -13.78 -1.06
N GLU A 136 11.15 -14.44 -0.62
CA GLU A 136 11.74 -15.59 -1.33
C GLU A 136 10.89 -16.86 -1.15
N GLN A 137 10.08 -16.93 -0.09
CA GLN A 137 9.19 -18.06 0.21
C GLN A 137 7.78 -17.81 -0.31
N THR A 138 7.27 -16.61 -0.10
CA THR A 138 5.95 -16.18 -0.54
C THR A 138 5.90 -14.67 -0.72
N ILE A 139 5.40 -14.22 -1.86
CA ILE A 139 5.23 -12.79 -2.17
C ILE A 139 3.95 -12.21 -1.55
N LEU A 140 3.05 -13.06 -1.05
CA LEU A 140 1.72 -12.65 -0.61
C LEU A 140 1.74 -11.56 0.48
N PRO A 141 2.52 -11.68 1.59
CA PRO A 141 2.57 -10.63 2.61
C PRO A 141 3.03 -9.29 2.06
N LEU A 142 4.05 -9.30 1.21
CA LEU A 142 4.56 -8.08 0.57
C LEU A 142 3.51 -7.41 -0.32
N MET A 143 2.74 -8.20 -1.10
CA MET A 143 1.66 -7.68 -1.93
C MET A 143 0.51 -7.10 -1.11
N LEU A 144 0.15 -7.74 0.00
CA LEU A 144 -0.89 -7.25 0.91
C LEU A 144 -0.45 -5.94 1.61
N LEU A 145 0.79 -5.88 2.08
CA LEU A 145 1.38 -4.65 2.61
C LEU A 145 1.40 -3.55 1.55
N ALA A 146 1.95 -3.79 0.37
CA ALA A 146 2.02 -2.80 -0.69
C ALA A 146 0.62 -2.33 -1.11
N GLY A 147 -0.33 -3.25 -1.31
CA GLY A 147 -1.71 -2.95 -1.66
C GLY A 147 -2.42 -2.13 -0.59
N GLY A 148 -2.25 -2.49 0.68
CA GLY A 148 -2.77 -1.73 1.82
C GLY A 148 -2.24 -0.30 1.85
N GLY A 149 -0.91 -0.12 1.70
CA GLY A 149 -0.29 1.21 1.63
C GLY A 149 -0.78 2.06 0.47
N MET A 150 -0.92 1.47 -0.71
CA MET A 150 -1.48 2.15 -1.88
C MET A 150 -2.93 2.59 -1.66
N ASN A 151 -3.75 1.81 -0.95
CA ASN A 151 -5.12 2.20 -0.64
C ASN A 151 -5.19 3.50 0.16
N HIS A 152 -4.27 3.74 1.11
CA HIS A 152 -4.22 5.02 1.84
C HIS A 152 -3.96 6.19 0.90
N LEU A 153 -3.04 6.04 -0.06
CA LEU A 153 -2.73 7.06 -1.06
C LEU A 153 -3.91 7.28 -2.02
N MET A 154 -4.55 6.21 -2.48
CA MET A 154 -5.70 6.31 -3.38
C MET A 154 -6.88 7.03 -2.73
N VAL A 155 -7.18 6.72 -1.47
CA VAL A 155 -8.24 7.42 -0.74
C VAL A 155 -7.85 8.89 -0.52
N LEU A 156 -6.60 9.19 -0.19
CA LEU A 156 -6.11 10.56 -0.07
C LEU A 156 -6.31 11.34 -1.38
N VAL A 157 -5.87 10.77 -2.52
CA VAL A 157 -5.99 11.38 -3.85
C VAL A 157 -7.45 11.58 -4.26
N SER A 158 -8.36 10.70 -3.85
CA SER A 158 -9.79 10.83 -4.16
C SER A 158 -10.54 11.78 -3.22
N ARG A 159 -9.97 12.12 -2.03
CA ARG A 159 -10.65 12.85 -0.96
C ARG A 159 -10.02 14.19 -0.60
N TYR A 160 -8.92 14.57 -1.23
CA TYR A 160 -8.31 15.90 -1.00
C TYR A 160 -9.26 17.06 -1.32
N ILE A 161 -10.25 16.84 -2.18
CA ILE A 161 -11.29 17.82 -2.51
C ILE A 161 -12.07 18.32 -1.29
N PHE A 162 -12.10 17.56 -0.20
CA PHE A 162 -12.75 17.95 1.05
C PHE A 162 -11.82 18.73 2.01
N MET A 163 -10.67 19.18 1.53
CA MET A 163 -9.79 20.05 2.27
C MET A 163 -10.53 21.32 2.75
N PRO A 164 -10.36 21.80 4.00
CA PRO A 164 -9.36 21.36 4.99
C PRO A 164 -9.83 20.26 5.96
N ASN A 165 -10.93 19.57 5.69
CA ASN A 165 -11.48 18.55 6.58
C ASN A 165 -10.72 17.22 6.46
N ASP A 166 -9.73 17.02 7.32
CA ASP A 166 -8.90 15.81 7.38
C ASP A 166 -9.58 14.60 8.09
N LYS A 167 -10.82 14.75 8.58
CA LYS A 167 -11.59 13.66 9.21
C LYS A 167 -11.98 12.55 8.23
N TYR A 168 -12.04 12.85 6.94
CA TYR A 168 -12.32 11.82 5.92
C TYR A 168 -11.29 10.70 5.89
N GLY A 169 -10.04 10.94 6.33
CA GLY A 169 -9.04 9.89 6.50
C GLY A 169 -9.42 8.82 7.53
N MET A 170 -10.31 9.15 8.48
CA MET A 170 -10.78 8.25 9.53
C MET A 170 -12.07 7.51 9.17
N SER A 171 -12.64 7.75 7.99
CA SER A 171 -13.96 7.22 7.64
C SER A 171 -13.99 5.69 7.65
N SER A 172 -14.97 5.14 8.36
CA SER A 172 -15.22 3.70 8.47
C SER A 172 -15.45 3.02 7.11
N ARG A 173 -15.90 3.79 6.10
CA ARG A 173 -16.09 3.29 4.73
C ARG A 173 -14.81 2.78 4.09
N TYR A 174 -13.66 3.30 4.52
CA TYR A 174 -12.34 2.92 3.99
C TYR A 174 -11.57 2.01 4.94
N ALA A 175 -12.06 1.83 6.19
CA ALA A 175 -11.37 1.02 7.19
C ALA A 175 -11.07 -0.38 6.69
N LEU A 176 -12.03 -1.03 6.02
CA LEU A 176 -11.85 -2.37 5.45
C LEU A 176 -10.75 -2.41 4.38
N GLN A 177 -10.67 -1.37 3.54
CA GLN A 177 -9.62 -1.26 2.51
C GLN A 177 -8.24 -1.06 3.14
N TYR A 178 -8.16 -0.29 4.23
CA TYR A 178 -6.92 -0.09 4.97
C TYR A 178 -6.46 -1.36 5.68
N GLN A 179 -7.40 -2.18 6.18
CA GLN A 179 -7.11 -3.42 6.91
C GLN A 179 -6.43 -4.49 6.05
N ILE A 180 -6.49 -4.41 4.74
CA ILE A 180 -5.74 -5.31 3.85
C ILE A 180 -4.25 -5.31 4.20
N GLY A 181 -3.69 -4.14 4.53
CA GLY A 181 -2.30 -4.03 4.95
C GLY A 181 -1.99 -4.58 6.35
N VAL A 182 -3.02 -4.87 7.19
CA VAL A 182 -2.82 -5.51 8.51
C VAL A 182 -2.65 -7.01 8.37
N ILE A 183 -3.21 -7.59 7.31
CA ILE A 183 -3.18 -9.04 7.06
C ILE A 183 -1.82 -9.46 6.47
N GLY A 184 -1.12 -8.56 5.77
CA GLY A 184 0.21 -8.80 5.21
C GLY A 184 1.30 -8.75 6.25
#